data_985481a39702013b4254ea22369586a9
#
_entry.id   985481a39702013b4254ea22369586a9
#
_cell.length_a   1.000
_cell.length_b   1.000
_cell.length_c   1.000
_cell.angle_alpha   90.00
_cell.angle_beta   90.00
_cell.angle_gamma   90.00
#
_symmetry.space_group_name_H-M   'P 1'
#
loop_
_entity.id
_entity.type
_entity.pdbx_description
1 polymer ?
#
loop_
_entity_poly.entity_id
_entity_poly.type
_entity_poly.pdbx_seq_one_letter_code
_entity_poly.pdbx_strand_id
1 'polypeptide(L)'
;MNWKLEVVVIPVTDVDRSKRFYSEKLGFNVDVDTVVGKMRVVQLTPPGSGCSVVIGPNIVVEVPPTSASLQLCVSDIEAARTELLDRGVEVGEITHFAGGGPYDSFVFFKDLDGNNWAVQEVPQAGPASA
;
A
#
# COMPACT_ATOMS: atom_id res chain seq x y z
N MET A 1 -15.81 22.34 6.24
CA MET A 1 -15.41 21.07 6.87
C MET A 1 -14.28 20.45 6.07
N ASN A 2 -13.27 19.91 6.74
CA ASN A 2 -12.18 19.23 6.07
C ASN A 2 -12.45 17.75 5.99
N TRP A 3 -12.32 17.19 4.81
CA TRP A 3 -12.46 15.76 4.60
C TRP A 3 -11.08 15.16 4.30
N LYS A 4 -10.69 14.14 5.06
CA LYS A 4 -9.39 13.48 4.87
C LYS A 4 -9.60 11.99 4.75
N LEU A 5 -8.98 11.41 3.75
CA LEU A 5 -8.94 9.95 3.64
C LEU A 5 -7.78 9.48 4.52
N GLU A 6 -8.07 8.92 5.67
CA GLU A 6 -7.05 8.56 6.65
C GLU A 6 -6.86 7.06 6.83
N VAL A 7 -7.87 6.28 6.54
CA VAL A 7 -7.78 4.83 6.70
C VAL A 7 -8.48 4.13 5.55
N VAL A 8 -7.80 3.15 4.99
CA VAL A 8 -8.35 2.25 3.97
C VAL A 8 -8.34 0.84 4.53
N VAL A 9 -9.45 0.13 4.41
CA VAL A 9 -9.56 -1.22 4.93
C VAL A 9 -9.23 -2.22 3.83
N ILE A 10 -8.33 -3.14 4.12
CA ILE A 10 -7.89 -4.18 3.19
C ILE A 10 -8.28 -5.54 3.76
N PRO A 11 -9.15 -6.30 3.09
CA PRO A 11 -9.50 -7.63 3.57
C PRO A 11 -8.35 -8.60 3.34
N VAL A 12 -8.05 -9.39 4.35
CA VAL A 12 -7.00 -10.42 4.27
C VAL A 12 -7.50 -11.68 4.95
N THR A 13 -6.97 -12.82 4.54
CA THR A 13 -7.38 -14.12 5.09
C THR A 13 -6.58 -14.53 6.31
N ASP A 14 -5.32 -14.09 6.39
CA ASP A 14 -4.43 -14.42 7.49
C ASP A 14 -3.74 -13.15 7.97
N VAL A 15 -4.20 -12.63 9.09
CA VAL A 15 -3.73 -11.34 9.60
C VAL A 15 -2.25 -11.36 9.96
N ASP A 16 -1.77 -12.44 10.60
CA ASP A 16 -0.36 -12.52 10.97
C ASP A 16 0.56 -12.52 9.76
N ARG A 17 0.20 -13.29 8.74
CA ARG A 17 0.95 -13.37 7.50
C ARG A 17 0.96 -12.01 6.80
N SER A 18 -0.19 -11.38 6.70
CA SER A 18 -0.32 -10.07 6.04
C SER A 18 0.39 -8.98 6.82
N LYS A 19 0.31 -9.00 8.14
CA LYS A 19 1.05 -8.05 8.98
C LYS A 19 2.55 -8.14 8.69
N ARG A 20 3.09 -9.34 8.60
CA ARG A 20 4.50 -9.53 8.26
C ARG A 20 4.82 -9.00 6.87
N PHE A 21 3.95 -9.27 5.90
CA PHE A 21 4.15 -8.78 4.54
C PHE A 21 4.23 -7.25 4.52
N TYR A 22 3.24 -6.59 5.08
CA TYR A 22 3.20 -5.13 5.04
C TYR A 22 4.31 -4.47 5.86
N SER A 23 4.64 -5.03 7.02
CA SER A 23 5.68 -4.44 7.87
C SER A 23 7.10 -4.79 7.42
N GLU A 24 7.35 -6.05 7.09
CA GLU A 24 8.71 -6.50 6.78
C GLU A 24 9.08 -6.30 5.32
N LYS A 25 8.14 -6.56 4.41
CA LYS A 25 8.43 -6.45 2.97
C LYS A 25 8.17 -5.07 2.42
N LEU A 26 7.11 -4.42 2.85
CA LEU A 26 6.81 -3.06 2.38
C LEU A 26 7.34 -1.98 3.32
N GLY A 27 7.74 -2.33 4.52
CA GLY A 27 8.29 -1.38 5.47
C GLY A 27 7.25 -0.46 6.11
N PHE A 28 5.98 -0.85 6.12
CA PHE A 28 4.95 -0.06 6.78
C PHE A 28 5.10 -0.15 8.29
N ASN A 29 4.88 0.95 8.97
CA ASN A 29 4.92 0.98 10.42
C ASN A 29 3.63 0.39 11.00
N VAL A 30 3.77 -0.52 11.97
CA VAL A 30 2.62 -1.06 12.69
C VAL A 30 2.21 -0.06 13.77
N ASP A 31 1.08 0.59 13.57
CA ASP A 31 0.59 1.61 14.51
C ASP A 31 -0.24 1.00 15.62
N VAL A 32 -1.08 0.03 15.25
CA VAL A 32 -2.01 -0.63 16.18
C VAL A 32 -2.05 -2.11 15.84
N ASP A 33 -2.04 -2.94 16.88
CA ASP A 33 -2.31 -4.37 16.75
C ASP A 33 -3.07 -4.76 18.02
N THR A 34 -4.38 -4.90 17.90
CA THR A 34 -5.23 -5.13 19.05
C THR A 34 -6.39 -6.05 18.71
N VAL A 35 -7.05 -6.52 19.73
CA VAL A 35 -8.25 -7.34 19.60
C VAL A 35 -9.43 -6.57 20.17
N VAL A 36 -10.48 -6.45 19.38
CA VAL A 36 -11.73 -5.83 19.79
C VAL A 36 -12.83 -6.89 19.69
N GLY A 37 -13.27 -7.40 20.82
CA GLY A 37 -14.20 -8.53 20.81
C GLY A 37 -13.55 -9.77 20.22
N LYS A 38 -14.11 -10.27 19.14
CA LYS A 38 -13.55 -11.40 18.39
C LYS A 38 -12.74 -10.96 17.18
N MET A 39 -12.61 -9.66 16.99
CA MET A 39 -11.99 -9.11 15.80
C MET A 39 -10.59 -8.60 16.12
N ARG A 40 -9.62 -9.01 15.32
CA ARG A 40 -8.27 -8.48 15.42
C ARG A 40 -8.12 -7.33 14.45
N VAL A 41 -7.60 -6.22 14.94
CA VAL A 41 -7.41 -5.00 14.15
C VAL A 41 -5.93 -4.68 14.10
N VAL A 42 -5.37 -4.62 12.90
CA VAL A 42 -3.98 -4.23 12.70
C VAL A 42 -3.98 -3.04 11.74
N GLN A 43 -3.43 -1.93 12.20
CA GLN A 43 -3.31 -0.72 11.39
C GLN A 43 -1.84 -0.46 11.11
N LEU A 44 -1.53 -0.21 9.83
CA LEU A 44 -0.17 0.06 9.40
C LEU A 44 -0.14 1.31 8.54
N THR A 45 0.96 2.04 8.61
CA THR A 45 1.12 3.28 7.85
C THR A 45 2.40 3.25 7.05
N PRO A 46 2.32 3.49 5.71
CA PRO A 46 3.53 3.68 4.92
C PRO A 46 4.36 4.85 5.44
N PRO A 47 5.70 4.76 5.44
CA PRO A 47 6.52 5.87 5.91
C PRO A 47 6.20 7.17 5.19
N GLY A 48 5.95 8.22 5.95
CA GLY A 48 5.65 9.53 5.39
C GLY A 48 4.22 9.74 4.92
N SER A 49 3.37 8.72 5.04
CA SER A 49 1.98 8.80 4.59
C SER A 49 1.06 9.37 5.67
N GLY A 50 0.08 10.16 5.25
CA GLY A 50 -1.01 10.58 6.12
C GLY A 50 -2.20 9.63 6.10
N CYS A 51 -2.14 8.57 5.28
CA CYS A 51 -3.20 7.58 5.17
C CYS A 51 -2.66 6.22 5.61
N SER A 52 -3.45 5.49 6.36
CA SER A 52 -3.10 4.17 6.89
C SER A 52 -3.97 3.10 6.28
N VAL A 53 -3.51 1.85 6.36
CA VAL A 53 -4.34 0.70 6.00
C VAL A 53 -4.66 -0.10 7.25
N VAL A 54 -5.85 -0.67 7.29
CA VAL A 54 -6.28 -1.57 8.35
C VAL A 54 -6.55 -2.92 7.70
N ILE A 55 -5.93 -3.97 8.23
CA ILE A 55 -6.10 -5.32 7.71
C ILE A 55 -6.84 -6.18 8.73
N GLY A 56 -7.64 -7.10 8.21
CA GLY A 56 -8.36 -8.04 9.06
C GLY A 56 -9.35 -8.86 8.28
N PRO A 57 -9.70 -10.06 8.77
CA PRO A 57 -10.59 -10.95 8.04
C PRO A 57 -12.05 -10.55 8.11
N ASN A 58 -12.46 -9.80 9.13
CA ASN A 58 -13.87 -9.51 9.38
C ASN A 58 -14.16 -8.02 9.47
N ILE A 59 -13.29 -7.20 8.91
CA ILE A 59 -13.42 -5.75 9.01
C ILE A 59 -14.31 -5.22 7.90
N VAL A 60 -14.22 -5.79 6.72
CA VAL A 60 -15.05 -5.41 5.59
C VAL A 60 -16.02 -6.51 5.31
N VAL A 61 -17.28 -6.17 5.24
CA VAL A 61 -18.32 -7.14 5.19
C VAL A 61 -18.65 -7.59 3.78
N GLU A 62 -18.62 -6.71 2.83
CA GLU A 62 -18.94 -7.07 1.46
C GLU A 62 -17.93 -6.47 0.52
N VAL A 63 -17.04 -7.30 0.06
CA VAL A 63 -16.06 -6.86 -0.90
C VAL A 63 -16.27 -7.64 -2.16
N PRO A 64 -16.78 -7.03 -3.17
CA PRO A 64 -16.65 -7.64 -4.46
C PRO A 64 -15.15 -7.71 -4.71
N PRO A 65 -14.68 -8.83 -5.05
CA PRO A 65 -13.29 -8.89 -5.40
C PRO A 65 -13.09 -7.92 -6.51
N THR A 66 -12.18 -7.13 -6.54
CA THR A 66 -11.61 -7.08 -7.61
C THR A 66 -11.04 -6.06 -8.30
N SER A 67 -11.32 -5.06 -8.64
CA SER A 67 -10.64 -4.12 -9.50
C SER A 67 -10.11 -2.93 -8.75
N ALA A 68 -10.35 -2.89 -7.48
CA ALA A 68 -9.82 -1.81 -6.67
C ALA A 68 -8.32 -1.99 -6.49
N SER A 69 -7.56 -0.94 -6.73
CA SER A 69 -6.14 -0.95 -6.45
C SER A 69 -5.78 0.19 -5.53
N LEU A 70 -4.82 -0.07 -4.68
CA LEU A 70 -4.24 0.93 -3.80
C LEU A 70 -3.01 1.49 -4.48
N GLN A 71 -2.71 2.75 -4.24
CA GLN A 71 -1.61 3.39 -4.94
C GLN A 71 -0.69 4.12 -3.98
N LEU A 72 0.60 3.88 -4.18
CA LEU A 72 1.67 4.60 -3.51
C LEU A 72 2.31 5.56 -4.51
N CYS A 73 2.72 6.72 -4.04
CA CYS A 73 3.44 7.68 -4.87
C CYS A 73 4.85 7.85 -4.34
N VAL A 74 5.82 7.85 -5.24
CA VAL A 74 7.23 7.98 -4.90
C VAL A 74 7.88 9.00 -5.81
N SER A 75 9.04 9.50 -5.42
CA SER A 75 9.78 10.45 -6.25
C SER A 75 10.74 9.78 -7.23
N ASP A 76 11.08 8.50 -7.01
CA ASP A 76 12.04 7.77 -7.83
C ASP A 76 11.56 6.33 -7.97
N ILE A 77 11.00 6.01 -9.14
CA ILE A 77 10.40 4.70 -9.37
C ILE A 77 11.46 3.59 -9.45
N GLU A 78 12.63 3.88 -9.96
CA GLU A 78 13.69 2.88 -10.05
C GLU A 78 14.20 2.51 -8.67
N ALA A 79 14.40 3.50 -7.81
CA ALA A 79 14.82 3.25 -6.43
C ALA A 79 13.73 2.49 -5.66
N ALA A 80 12.47 2.85 -5.85
CA ALA A 80 11.36 2.16 -5.21
C ALA A 80 11.27 0.70 -5.65
N ARG A 81 11.40 0.45 -6.95
CA ARG A 81 11.38 -0.91 -7.48
C ARG A 81 12.52 -1.75 -6.91
N THR A 82 13.72 -1.18 -6.87
CA THR A 82 14.90 -1.85 -6.31
C THR A 82 14.66 -2.20 -4.84
N GLU A 83 14.12 -1.28 -4.06
CA GLU A 83 13.81 -1.54 -2.65
C GLU A 83 12.83 -2.68 -2.49
N LEU A 84 11.77 -2.71 -3.28
CA LEU A 84 10.78 -3.80 -3.22
C LEU A 84 11.41 -5.15 -3.59
N LEU A 85 12.21 -5.18 -4.64
CA LEU A 85 12.90 -6.40 -5.05
C LEU A 85 13.86 -6.89 -3.97
N ASP A 86 14.61 -5.97 -3.35
CA ASP A 86 15.55 -6.32 -2.29
C ASP A 86 14.85 -6.89 -1.05
N ARG A 87 13.60 -6.50 -0.84
CA ARG A 87 12.79 -7.02 0.27
C ARG A 87 12.01 -8.27 -0.10
N GLY A 88 12.19 -8.77 -1.31
CA GLY A 88 11.57 -9.99 -1.76
C GLY A 88 10.15 -9.85 -2.27
N VAL A 89 9.74 -8.65 -2.64
CA VAL A 89 8.44 -8.42 -3.26
C VAL A 89 8.53 -8.72 -4.75
N GLU A 90 7.59 -9.51 -5.25
CA GLU A 90 7.49 -9.74 -6.69
C GLU A 90 6.83 -8.52 -7.32
N VAL A 91 7.62 -7.67 -7.93
CA VAL A 91 7.14 -6.45 -8.57
C VAL A 91 7.51 -6.50 -10.05
N GLY A 92 6.58 -6.03 -10.90
CA GLY A 92 6.78 -6.05 -12.33
C GLY A 92 7.78 -5.02 -12.82
N GLU A 93 7.98 -4.98 -14.13
CA GLU A 93 8.83 -4.01 -14.78
C GLU A 93 8.19 -2.62 -14.73
N ILE A 94 9.01 -1.59 -14.88
CA ILE A 94 8.50 -0.22 -14.98
C ILE A 94 7.68 -0.10 -16.26
N THR A 95 6.46 0.40 -16.14
CA THR A 95 5.51 0.51 -17.23
C THR A 95 5.19 1.97 -17.47
N HIS A 96 5.05 2.33 -18.74
CA HIS A 96 4.62 3.65 -19.19
C HIS A 96 3.35 3.49 -20.01
N PHE A 97 2.39 4.37 -19.81
CA PHE A 97 1.12 4.30 -20.56
C PHE A 97 1.00 5.38 -21.62
N ALA A 98 1.78 6.45 -21.50
CA ALA A 98 1.68 7.60 -22.39
C ALA A 98 3.06 8.11 -22.81
N GLY A 99 4.03 7.22 -23.02
CA GLY A 99 5.34 7.58 -23.54
C GLY A 99 6.40 7.92 -22.52
N GLY A 100 6.10 7.87 -21.24
CA GLY A 100 7.13 8.02 -20.20
C GLY A 100 7.41 9.43 -19.73
N GLY A 101 6.46 10.33 -19.85
CA GLY A 101 6.58 11.68 -19.27
C GLY A 101 6.37 11.68 -17.77
N PRO A 102 6.30 12.88 -17.15
CA PRO A 102 5.96 13.00 -15.73
C PRO A 102 4.64 12.29 -15.42
N TYR A 103 4.55 11.67 -14.24
CA TYR A 103 3.39 10.91 -13.80
C TYR A 103 3.11 9.63 -14.60
N ASP A 104 4.01 9.22 -15.47
CA ASP A 104 3.78 8.08 -16.35
C ASP A 104 4.77 6.94 -16.14
N SER A 105 5.23 6.74 -14.92
CA SER A 105 6.07 5.59 -14.60
C SER A 105 5.44 4.84 -13.44
N PHE A 106 5.16 3.56 -13.65
CA PHE A 106 4.45 2.71 -12.70
C PHE A 106 5.14 1.38 -12.53
N VAL A 107 5.04 0.82 -11.34
CA VAL A 107 5.25 -0.61 -11.11
C VAL A 107 4.05 -1.15 -10.34
N PHE A 108 3.79 -2.43 -10.51
CA PHE A 108 2.62 -3.07 -9.91
C PHE A 108 3.04 -4.31 -9.13
N PHE A 109 2.35 -4.54 -8.02
CA PHE A 109 2.51 -5.77 -7.26
C PHE A 109 1.19 -6.12 -6.58
N LYS A 110 1.13 -7.31 -6.00
CA LYS A 110 -0.02 -7.76 -5.23
C LYS A 110 0.43 -8.15 -3.84
N ASP A 111 -0.47 -8.01 -2.87
CA ASP A 111 -0.23 -8.57 -1.56
C ASP A 111 -0.52 -10.08 -1.59
N LEU A 112 -0.40 -10.73 -0.44
CA LEU A 112 -0.56 -12.18 -0.36
C LEU A 112 -1.99 -12.66 -0.60
N ASP A 113 -2.96 -11.78 -0.55
CA ASP A 113 -4.36 -12.07 -0.81
C ASP A 113 -4.83 -11.60 -2.18
N GLY A 114 -3.90 -11.12 -3.00
CA GLY A 114 -4.23 -10.68 -4.35
C GLY A 114 -4.72 -9.25 -4.44
N ASN A 115 -4.65 -8.48 -3.37
CA ASN A 115 -5.00 -7.07 -3.43
C ASN A 115 -3.96 -6.33 -4.28
N ASN A 116 -4.45 -5.53 -5.22
CA ASN A 116 -3.58 -4.86 -6.19
C ASN A 116 -2.99 -3.57 -5.63
N TRP A 117 -1.70 -3.39 -5.87
CA TRP A 117 -0.99 -2.17 -5.52
C TRP A 117 -0.29 -1.62 -6.75
N ALA A 118 -0.34 -0.30 -6.89
CA ALA A 118 0.41 0.43 -7.90
C ALA A 118 1.39 1.37 -7.19
N VAL A 119 2.56 1.56 -7.75
CA VAL A 119 3.50 2.59 -7.34
C VAL A 119 3.72 3.51 -8.53
N GLN A 120 3.47 4.78 -8.34
CA GLN A 120 3.60 5.79 -9.39
C GLN A 120 4.70 6.79 -9.03
N GLU A 121 5.55 7.10 -10.00
CA GLU A 121 6.49 8.19 -9.83
C GLU A 121 5.77 9.51 -10.05
N VAL A 122 5.90 10.41 -9.08
CA VAL A 122 5.35 11.76 -9.19
C VAL A 122 6.50 12.74 -9.00
N PRO A 123 6.47 13.90 -9.69
CA PRO A 123 7.48 14.91 -9.46
C PRO A 123 7.49 15.28 -7.98
N GLN A 124 8.68 15.37 -7.41
CA GLN A 124 8.79 15.71 -6.01
C GLN A 124 8.37 17.16 -5.81
N ALA A 125 7.26 17.32 -5.12
CA ALA A 125 6.87 18.63 -4.67
C ALA A 125 7.73 19.00 -3.46
N GLY A 126 7.92 20.26 -3.21
CA GLY A 126 8.65 20.69 -2.03
C GLY A 126 7.98 20.23 -0.74
N PRO A 127 8.69 20.30 0.40
CA PRO A 127 8.14 19.81 1.67
C PRO A 127 6.83 20.47 2.07
N ALA A 128 6.60 21.66 1.60
CA ALA A 128 5.40 22.40 1.93
C ALA A 128 4.14 21.84 1.31
N SER A 129 4.27 20.94 0.35
CA SER A 129 3.13 20.32 -0.30
C SER A 129 2.66 19.07 0.42
N ALA A 130 3.35 18.70 1.42
CA ALA A 130 2.99 17.53 2.20
C ALA A 130 1.74 17.80 3.04
#